data_a022375e02a0585d02c74261927b3049
#
_entry.id   a022375e02a0585d02c74261927b3049
#
_cell.length_a   1.000
_cell.length_b   1.000
_cell.length_c   1.000
_cell.angle_alpha   90.00
_cell.angle_beta   90.00
_cell.angle_gamma   90.00
#
_symmetry.space_group_name_H-M   'P 1'
#
loop_
_entity.id
_entity.type
_entity.pdbx_description
1 polymer ?
#
loop_
_entity_poly.entity_id
_entity_poly.type
_entity_poly.pdbx_seq_one_letter_code
_entity_poly.pdbx_strand_id
1 'polypeptide(L)'
;PYRRQRQMCIRDRAKSVEGEAAFYGPKLDFMVKDAIGRRWQLGTIQVDYNLPERFELEYTGNDNKKHRPVMIHRAPFGSMERFVAVLLEHTAGKLPLWLIPEQCVVIPVSEKFNDYAVKVAKELEEHDVRAIIDDRNEKIGKKIRDNELKKIPYLLIVGEKEMENGEVSVRKQGEGDKGAVKIATFAANLNEEVNSMINN
;
A
#
# COMPACT_ATOMS: atom_id res chain seq x y z
N PRO A 1 -5.19 -28.80 -9.65
CA PRO A 1 -3.83 -28.71 -10.16
C PRO A 1 -3.01 -27.59 -9.49
N TYR A 2 -3.59 -26.37 -9.34
CA TYR A 2 -2.91 -25.21 -8.77
C TYR A 2 -2.38 -25.41 -7.33
N ARG A 3 -3.10 -26.13 -6.49
CA ARG A 3 -2.70 -26.35 -5.10
C ARG A 3 -1.50 -27.30 -4.96
N ARG A 4 -1.37 -28.30 -5.85
CA ARG A 4 -0.21 -29.21 -5.88
C ARG A 4 1.05 -28.53 -6.42
N GLN A 5 0.93 -27.70 -7.46
CA GLN A 5 2.07 -26.93 -7.99
C GLN A 5 2.61 -25.91 -6.98
N ARG A 6 1.74 -25.21 -6.23
CA ARG A 6 2.18 -24.32 -5.15
C ARG A 6 2.93 -25.06 -4.03
N GLN A 7 2.50 -26.26 -3.66
CA GLN A 7 3.19 -27.09 -2.66
C GLN A 7 4.54 -27.60 -3.17
N MET A 8 4.68 -27.98 -4.42
CA MET A 8 5.97 -28.36 -5.01
C MET A 8 6.96 -27.18 -5.06
N CYS A 9 6.54 -26.03 -5.53
CA CYS A 9 7.39 -24.83 -5.59
C CYS A 9 7.84 -24.31 -4.24
N ILE A 10 7.12 -24.60 -3.15
CA ILE A 10 7.51 -24.23 -1.78
C ILE A 10 8.53 -25.21 -1.22
N ARG A 11 8.37 -26.52 -1.46
CA ARG A 11 9.29 -27.56 -0.95
C ARG A 11 10.71 -27.42 -1.50
N ASP A 12 10.87 -27.10 -2.78
CA ASP A 12 12.19 -26.97 -3.41
C ASP A 12 12.97 -25.75 -2.94
N ARG A 13 12.30 -24.79 -2.30
CA ARG A 13 12.92 -23.55 -1.78
C ARG A 13 13.01 -23.51 -0.26
N ALA A 14 12.36 -24.42 0.45
CA ALA A 14 12.45 -24.51 1.89
C ALA A 14 13.75 -25.21 2.28
N LYS A 15 14.49 -24.61 3.21
CA LYS A 15 15.69 -25.18 3.81
C LYS A 15 15.45 -25.40 5.27
N SER A 16 15.76 -26.60 5.77
CA SER A 16 15.82 -26.87 7.20
C SER A 16 17.18 -26.42 7.74
N VAL A 17 17.15 -25.64 8.82
CA VAL A 17 18.34 -25.16 9.51
C VAL A 17 18.22 -25.61 10.96
N GLU A 18 19.07 -26.55 11.35
CA GLU A 18 19.10 -27.04 12.72
C GLU A 18 19.74 -26.01 13.66
N GLY A 19 19.25 -25.92 14.88
CA GLY A 19 19.78 -25.03 15.92
C GLY A 19 19.23 -23.59 15.87
N GLU A 20 18.46 -23.19 14.86
CA GLU A 20 17.87 -21.85 14.74
C GLU A 20 16.43 -21.77 15.26
N ALA A 21 15.85 -22.83 15.78
CA ALA A 21 14.54 -22.81 16.38
C ALA A 21 14.51 -21.96 17.66
N ALA A 22 13.35 -21.33 17.94
CA ALA A 22 13.15 -20.68 19.23
C ALA A 22 13.03 -21.74 20.35
N PHE A 23 13.37 -21.37 21.60
CA PHE A 23 13.28 -22.29 22.73
C PHE A 23 11.85 -22.80 23.00
N TYR A 24 10.84 -22.06 22.53
CA TYR A 24 9.41 -22.38 22.70
C TYR A 24 8.82 -23.20 21.54
N GLY A 25 9.56 -23.40 20.45
CA GLY A 25 9.10 -24.23 19.34
C GLY A 25 9.75 -23.94 17.99
N PRO A 26 9.39 -24.66 16.94
CA PRO A 26 9.90 -24.44 15.59
C PRO A 26 9.37 -23.15 14.97
N LYS A 27 10.14 -22.60 14.03
CA LYS A 27 9.78 -21.41 13.25
C LYS A 27 9.94 -21.63 11.75
N LEU A 28 9.15 -20.88 10.99
CA LEU A 28 9.25 -20.76 9.54
C LEU A 28 9.53 -19.29 9.19
N ASP A 29 10.71 -19.03 8.63
CA ASP A 29 11.13 -17.69 8.22
C ASP A 29 11.00 -17.51 6.71
N PHE A 30 10.44 -16.38 6.29
CA PHE A 30 10.30 -15.98 4.88
C PHE A 30 11.44 -15.03 4.50
N MET A 31 12.35 -15.53 3.67
CA MET A 31 13.49 -14.77 3.18
C MET A 31 13.20 -14.18 1.80
N VAL A 32 13.32 -12.86 1.65
CA VAL A 32 13.14 -12.14 0.40
C VAL A 32 14.48 -11.59 -0.05
N LYS A 33 14.72 -11.58 -1.37
CA LYS A 33 15.85 -10.89 -1.97
C LYS A 33 15.39 -9.55 -2.52
N ASP A 34 16.16 -8.50 -2.22
CA ASP A 34 15.97 -7.20 -2.84
C ASP A 34 16.56 -7.12 -4.27
N ALA A 35 16.41 -5.97 -4.92
CA ALA A 35 16.86 -5.75 -6.29
C ALA A 35 18.37 -5.93 -6.51
N ILE A 36 19.18 -5.77 -5.47
CA ILE A 36 20.64 -5.95 -5.51
C ILE A 36 21.12 -7.28 -4.90
N GLY A 37 20.17 -8.19 -4.62
CA GLY A 37 20.45 -9.56 -4.17
C GLY A 37 20.68 -9.74 -2.67
N ARG A 38 20.53 -8.70 -1.82
CA ARG A 38 20.61 -8.81 -0.37
C ARG A 38 19.42 -9.62 0.14
N ARG A 39 19.63 -10.43 1.17
CA ARG A 39 18.59 -11.24 1.79
C ARG A 39 18.01 -10.52 3.01
N TRP A 40 16.68 -10.49 3.07
CA TRP A 40 15.91 -9.93 4.17
C TRP A 40 14.94 -10.95 4.72
N GLN A 41 14.96 -11.17 6.03
CA GLN A 41 13.89 -11.87 6.72
C GLN A 41 12.74 -10.88 6.91
N LEU A 42 11.63 -11.08 6.22
CA LEU A 42 10.44 -10.24 6.33
C LEU A 42 9.36 -10.89 7.19
N GLY A 43 8.92 -12.08 6.84
CA GLY A 43 7.88 -12.76 7.59
C GLY A 43 8.39 -13.90 8.45
N THR A 44 7.66 -14.20 9.53
CA THR A 44 7.89 -15.41 10.32
C THR A 44 6.59 -15.99 10.88
N ILE A 45 6.55 -17.31 11.00
CA ILE A 45 5.51 -18.04 11.72
C ILE A 45 6.21 -18.89 12.75
N GLN A 46 5.79 -18.80 14.01
CA GLN A 46 6.41 -19.51 15.14
C GLN A 46 5.36 -20.31 15.88
N VAL A 47 5.63 -21.57 16.13
CA VAL A 47 4.82 -22.43 16.99
C VAL A 47 5.31 -22.28 18.42
N ASP A 48 4.41 -22.10 19.35
CA ASP A 48 4.74 -21.89 20.76
C ASP A 48 3.94 -22.87 21.63
N TYR A 49 4.66 -23.73 22.30
CA TYR A 49 4.11 -24.69 23.27
C TYR A 49 4.27 -24.19 24.71
N ASN A 50 5.13 -23.21 24.96
CA ASN A 50 5.50 -22.75 26.29
C ASN A 50 4.46 -21.79 26.88
N LEU A 51 4.01 -20.78 26.14
CA LEU A 51 3.03 -19.82 26.64
C LEU A 51 1.68 -20.46 26.99
N PRO A 52 1.10 -21.36 26.17
CA PRO A 52 -0.11 -22.05 26.54
C PRO A 52 0.00 -22.86 27.85
N GLU A 53 1.19 -23.41 28.14
CA GLU A 53 1.45 -24.10 29.38
C GLU A 53 1.56 -23.12 30.56
N ARG A 54 2.35 -22.05 30.41
CA ARG A 54 2.56 -21.05 31.47
C ARG A 54 1.30 -20.27 31.86
N PHE A 55 0.41 -20.03 30.90
CA PHE A 55 -0.86 -19.36 31.12
C PHE A 55 -2.00 -20.33 31.46
N GLU A 56 -1.70 -21.63 31.56
CA GLU A 56 -2.68 -22.68 31.86
C GLU A 56 -3.90 -22.63 30.90
N LEU A 57 -3.65 -22.30 29.63
CA LEU A 57 -4.71 -22.19 28.64
C LEU A 57 -5.33 -23.55 28.34
N GLU A 58 -6.65 -23.61 28.32
CA GLU A 58 -7.40 -24.82 28.00
C GLU A 58 -8.58 -24.51 27.07
N TYR A 59 -8.92 -25.49 26.25
CA TYR A 59 -10.17 -25.50 25.49
C TYR A 59 -10.89 -26.84 25.65
N THR A 60 -12.21 -26.85 25.45
CA THR A 60 -12.98 -28.07 25.46
C THR A 60 -13.02 -28.66 24.05
N GLY A 61 -12.47 -29.83 23.87
CA GLY A 61 -12.47 -30.56 22.59
C GLY A 61 -13.81 -31.21 22.27
N ASN A 62 -13.90 -31.82 21.08
CA ASN A 62 -15.09 -32.54 20.63
C ASN A 62 -15.41 -33.79 21.49
N ASP A 63 -14.44 -34.26 22.25
CA ASP A 63 -14.57 -35.33 23.21
C ASP A 63 -15.05 -34.88 24.61
N ASN A 64 -15.47 -33.62 24.74
CA ASN A 64 -15.88 -32.97 25.98
C ASN A 64 -14.78 -32.94 27.08
N LYS A 65 -13.50 -33.15 26.72
CA LYS A 65 -12.38 -33.04 27.63
C LYS A 65 -11.61 -31.75 27.45
N LYS A 66 -10.86 -31.37 28.48
CA LYS A 66 -9.96 -30.24 28.46
C LYS A 66 -8.68 -30.60 27.74
N HIS A 67 -8.28 -29.78 26.80
CA HIS A 67 -7.05 -29.88 26.02
C HIS A 67 -6.26 -28.58 26.07
N ARG A 68 -4.92 -28.69 26.00
CA ARG A 68 -4.05 -27.52 25.89
C ARG A 68 -3.94 -27.08 24.42
N PRO A 69 -4.18 -25.82 24.12
CA PRO A 69 -3.99 -25.31 22.77
C PRO A 69 -2.50 -25.19 22.41
N VAL A 70 -2.22 -25.07 21.12
CA VAL A 70 -0.92 -24.64 20.60
C VAL A 70 -1.07 -23.20 20.16
N MET A 71 -0.14 -22.35 20.56
CA MET A 71 -0.13 -20.94 20.12
C MET A 71 0.72 -20.80 18.86
N ILE A 72 0.23 -20.00 17.91
CA ILE A 72 0.96 -19.70 16.69
C ILE A 72 1.12 -18.18 16.59
N HIS A 73 2.37 -17.73 16.69
CA HIS A 73 2.73 -16.36 16.45
C HIS A 73 2.93 -16.14 14.95
N ARG A 74 2.36 -15.08 14.42
CA ARG A 74 2.46 -14.71 13.02
C ARG A 74 2.89 -13.27 12.88
N ALA A 75 4.08 -13.04 12.34
CA ALA A 75 4.61 -11.74 12.00
C ALA A 75 4.77 -11.62 10.47
N PRO A 76 3.75 -11.17 9.72
CA PRO A 76 3.79 -11.19 8.25
C PRO A 76 4.86 -10.27 7.66
N PHE A 77 5.20 -9.18 8.34
CA PHE A 77 6.16 -8.17 7.85
C PHE A 77 7.49 -8.16 8.60
N GLY A 78 7.62 -8.91 9.70
CA GLY A 78 8.76 -8.82 10.62
C GLY A 78 8.83 -7.42 11.25
N SER A 79 9.93 -6.67 11.02
CA SER A 79 9.99 -5.25 11.36
C SER A 79 9.29 -4.44 10.28
N MET A 80 8.37 -3.55 10.70
CA MET A 80 7.63 -2.66 9.79
C MET A 80 8.57 -1.72 9.05
N GLU A 81 9.57 -1.18 9.72
CA GLU A 81 10.58 -0.27 9.15
C GLU A 81 11.38 -0.96 8.05
N ARG A 82 11.81 -2.20 8.29
CA ARG A 82 12.52 -3.00 7.29
C ARG A 82 11.64 -3.31 6.09
N PHE A 83 10.39 -3.70 6.34
CA PHE A 83 9.43 -3.98 5.28
C PHE A 83 9.20 -2.75 4.40
N VAL A 84 8.95 -1.58 5.00
CA VAL A 84 8.75 -0.32 4.27
C VAL A 84 10.00 0.05 3.47
N ALA A 85 11.20 -0.08 4.05
CA ALA A 85 12.45 0.20 3.34
C ALA A 85 12.63 -0.69 2.10
N VAL A 86 12.41 -2.00 2.23
CA VAL A 86 12.50 -2.96 1.11
C VAL A 86 11.44 -2.66 0.06
N LEU A 87 10.21 -2.31 0.47
CA LEU A 87 9.12 -1.96 -0.44
C LEU A 87 9.43 -0.70 -1.24
N LEU A 88 9.93 0.35 -0.59
CA LEU A 88 10.34 1.61 -1.26
C LEU A 88 11.47 1.39 -2.25
N GLU A 89 12.48 0.58 -1.90
CA GLU A 89 13.55 0.20 -2.82
C GLU A 89 13.00 -0.62 -4.00
N HIS A 90 12.13 -1.59 -3.74
CA HIS A 90 11.55 -2.46 -4.77
C HIS A 90 10.71 -1.68 -5.79
N THR A 91 9.91 -0.74 -5.32
CA THR A 91 9.04 0.09 -6.17
C THR A 91 9.77 1.32 -6.72
N ALA A 92 11.02 1.57 -6.32
CA ALA A 92 11.75 2.82 -6.58
C ALA A 92 10.92 4.05 -6.13
N GLY A 93 10.14 3.91 -5.07
CA GLY A 93 9.23 4.92 -4.52
C GLY A 93 7.95 5.17 -5.34
N LYS A 94 7.69 4.40 -6.40
CA LYS A 94 6.41 4.41 -7.13
C LYS A 94 5.49 3.37 -6.50
N LEU A 95 4.88 3.75 -5.39
CA LEU A 95 3.96 2.88 -4.68
C LEU A 95 2.67 2.63 -5.49
N PRO A 96 2.03 1.47 -5.33
CA PRO A 96 0.69 1.23 -5.87
C PRO A 96 -0.31 2.28 -5.38
N LEU A 97 -1.30 2.62 -6.20
CA LEU A 97 -2.25 3.70 -5.94
C LEU A 97 -3.01 3.55 -4.61
N TRP A 98 -3.30 2.32 -4.19
CA TRP A 98 -3.97 2.05 -2.90
C TRP A 98 -3.06 2.31 -1.68
N LEU A 99 -1.73 2.24 -1.86
CA LEU A 99 -0.75 2.35 -0.78
C LEU A 99 -0.11 3.73 -0.68
N ILE A 100 -0.10 4.52 -1.77
CA ILE A 100 0.53 5.83 -1.76
C ILE A 100 -0.23 6.80 -0.85
N PRO A 101 0.44 7.59 0.03
CA PRO A 101 -0.24 8.51 0.93
C PRO A 101 -1.04 9.60 0.20
N GLU A 102 -0.48 10.16 -0.87
CA GLU A 102 -1.04 11.24 -1.67
C GLU A 102 -1.36 10.71 -3.07
N GLN A 103 -2.64 10.41 -3.33
CA GLN A 103 -3.08 9.84 -4.61
C GLN A 103 -3.15 10.88 -5.72
N CYS A 104 -3.49 12.10 -5.36
CA CYS A 104 -3.50 13.21 -6.30
C CYS A 104 -3.16 14.54 -5.63
N VAL A 105 -2.77 15.51 -6.45
CA VAL A 105 -2.56 16.89 -6.04
C VAL A 105 -3.40 17.82 -6.91
N VAL A 106 -4.17 18.71 -6.29
CA VAL A 106 -4.92 19.76 -6.97
C VAL A 106 -4.03 20.99 -7.12
N ILE A 107 -3.85 21.46 -8.33
CA ILE A 107 -2.92 22.54 -8.68
C ILE A 107 -3.70 23.70 -9.31
N PRO A 108 -4.02 24.76 -8.57
CA PRO A 108 -4.59 25.97 -9.13
C PRO A 108 -3.57 26.69 -10.00
N VAL A 109 -4.01 27.14 -11.21
CA VAL A 109 -3.16 27.88 -12.16
C VAL A 109 -2.81 29.29 -11.66
N SER A 110 -3.65 29.85 -10.80
CA SER A 110 -3.39 31.11 -10.07
C SER A 110 -4.17 31.14 -8.75
N GLU A 111 -3.81 32.07 -7.87
CA GLU A 111 -4.45 32.25 -6.56
C GLU A 111 -5.98 32.47 -6.65
N LYS A 112 -6.47 32.98 -7.75
CA LYS A 112 -7.92 33.20 -8.00
C LYS A 112 -8.73 31.89 -7.93
N PHE A 113 -8.08 30.75 -8.17
CA PHE A 113 -8.75 29.44 -8.22
C PHE A 113 -8.50 28.59 -6.97
N ASN A 114 -7.89 29.19 -5.92
CA ASN A 114 -7.62 28.46 -4.67
C ASN A 114 -8.91 27.96 -4.01
N ASP A 115 -9.97 28.78 -3.98
CA ASP A 115 -11.26 28.38 -3.42
C ASP A 115 -11.87 27.18 -4.19
N TYR A 116 -11.72 27.17 -5.50
CA TYR A 116 -12.14 26.04 -6.32
C TYR A 116 -11.29 24.80 -6.06
N ALA A 117 -9.96 24.96 -5.91
CA ALA A 117 -9.08 23.85 -5.56
C ALA A 117 -9.45 23.22 -4.20
N VAL A 118 -9.81 24.03 -3.20
CA VAL A 118 -10.30 23.56 -1.91
C VAL A 118 -11.60 22.78 -2.06
N LYS A 119 -12.54 23.29 -2.87
CA LYS A 119 -13.79 22.59 -3.16
C LYS A 119 -13.53 21.22 -3.82
N VAL A 120 -12.65 21.18 -4.82
CA VAL A 120 -12.26 19.92 -5.51
C VAL A 120 -11.65 18.92 -4.52
N ALA A 121 -10.70 19.35 -3.69
CA ALA A 121 -10.06 18.47 -2.72
C ALA A 121 -11.07 17.90 -1.72
N LYS A 122 -12.00 18.72 -1.24
CA LYS A 122 -13.06 18.28 -0.32
C LYS A 122 -14.03 17.27 -0.97
N GLU A 123 -14.43 17.50 -2.22
CA GLU A 123 -15.29 16.58 -2.96
C GLU A 123 -14.57 15.22 -3.19
N LEU A 124 -13.25 15.25 -3.45
CA LEU A 124 -12.44 14.04 -3.57
C LEU A 124 -12.33 13.29 -2.24
N GLU A 125 -12.19 13.99 -1.12
CA GLU A 125 -12.18 13.39 0.21
C GLU A 125 -13.52 12.69 0.54
N GLU A 126 -14.65 13.26 0.13
CA GLU A 126 -15.99 12.63 0.25
C GLU A 126 -16.09 11.29 -0.52
N HIS A 127 -15.20 11.08 -1.49
CA HIS A 127 -15.07 9.85 -2.27
C HIS A 127 -13.89 8.97 -1.83
N ASP A 128 -13.34 9.16 -0.61
CA ASP A 128 -12.19 8.43 -0.07
C ASP A 128 -10.90 8.57 -0.91
N VAL A 129 -10.74 9.65 -1.65
CA VAL A 129 -9.53 9.96 -2.43
C VAL A 129 -8.63 10.88 -1.62
N ARG A 130 -7.40 10.46 -1.39
CA ARG A 130 -6.38 11.24 -0.66
C ARG A 130 -5.77 12.29 -1.56
N ALA A 131 -6.28 13.51 -1.48
CA ALA A 131 -5.87 14.66 -2.26
C ALA A 131 -5.15 15.70 -1.39
N ILE A 132 -4.12 16.32 -1.96
CA ILE A 132 -3.48 17.52 -1.40
C ILE A 132 -3.64 18.70 -2.36
N ILE A 133 -3.39 19.92 -1.89
CA ILE A 133 -3.44 21.13 -2.70
C ILE A 133 -2.04 21.74 -2.78
N ASP A 134 -1.60 22.10 -3.98
CA ASP A 134 -0.38 22.91 -4.19
C ASP A 134 -0.74 24.34 -4.55
N ASP A 135 -1.04 25.15 -3.53
CA ASP A 135 -1.42 26.55 -3.62
C ASP A 135 -0.23 27.53 -3.61
N ARG A 136 1.01 27.02 -3.65
CA ARG A 136 2.22 27.86 -3.64
C ARG A 136 2.18 28.91 -4.76
N ASN A 137 2.65 30.11 -4.46
CA ASN A 137 2.80 31.16 -5.48
C ASN A 137 4.01 30.91 -6.38
N GLU A 138 3.87 29.91 -7.28
CA GLU A 138 4.89 29.46 -8.21
C GLU A 138 4.30 29.21 -9.60
N LYS A 139 5.15 29.25 -10.64
CA LYS A 139 4.73 28.94 -12.01
C LYS A 139 4.19 27.50 -12.09
N ILE A 140 3.07 27.34 -12.82
CA ILE A 140 2.40 26.05 -12.99
C ILE A 140 3.36 24.91 -13.41
N GLY A 141 4.26 25.18 -14.35
CA GLY A 141 5.25 24.19 -14.80
C GLY A 141 6.20 23.72 -13.69
N LYS A 142 6.54 24.62 -12.72
CA LYS A 142 7.35 24.25 -11.56
C LYS A 142 6.55 23.40 -10.58
N LYS A 143 5.30 23.77 -10.30
CA LYS A 143 4.40 22.97 -9.46
C LYS A 143 4.22 21.55 -10.02
N ILE A 144 3.97 21.42 -11.33
CA ILE A 144 3.86 20.13 -12.01
C ILE A 144 5.12 19.31 -11.81
N ARG A 145 6.29 19.87 -12.16
CA ARG A 145 7.58 19.18 -12.04
C ARG A 145 7.88 18.73 -10.62
N ASP A 146 7.67 19.61 -9.64
CA ASP A 146 7.94 19.31 -8.23
C ASP A 146 7.08 18.13 -7.73
N ASN A 147 5.80 18.10 -8.12
CA ASN A 147 4.89 17.04 -7.72
C ASN A 147 5.13 15.73 -8.51
N GLU A 148 5.56 15.80 -9.77
CA GLU A 148 6.05 14.62 -10.51
C GLU A 148 7.31 14.02 -9.86
N LEU A 149 8.22 14.84 -9.34
CA LEU A 149 9.42 14.37 -8.61
C LEU A 149 9.06 13.70 -7.28
N LYS A 150 7.99 14.15 -6.62
CA LYS A 150 7.43 13.48 -5.42
C LYS A 150 6.71 12.17 -5.76
N LYS A 151 6.56 11.85 -7.06
CA LYS A 151 5.89 10.64 -7.56
C LYS A 151 4.41 10.55 -7.22
N ILE A 152 3.74 11.71 -7.12
CA ILE A 152 2.29 11.76 -6.98
C ILE A 152 1.66 11.27 -8.29
N PRO A 153 0.79 10.24 -8.26
CA PRO A 153 0.29 9.60 -9.48
C PRO A 153 -0.56 10.51 -10.36
N TYR A 154 -1.39 11.36 -9.76
CA TYR A 154 -2.31 12.22 -10.49
C TYR A 154 -2.15 13.69 -10.11
N LEU A 155 -2.07 14.56 -11.09
CA LEU A 155 -2.08 16.00 -10.93
C LEU A 155 -3.37 16.54 -11.56
N LEU A 156 -4.15 17.27 -10.76
CA LEU A 156 -5.43 17.85 -11.16
C LEU A 156 -5.26 19.37 -11.30
N ILE A 157 -5.17 19.83 -12.53
CA ILE A 157 -4.97 21.23 -12.81
C ILE A 157 -6.34 21.91 -12.88
N VAL A 158 -6.49 23.03 -12.19
CA VAL A 158 -7.73 23.78 -12.12
C VAL A 158 -7.52 25.24 -12.47
N GLY A 159 -8.29 25.72 -13.43
CA GLY A 159 -8.32 27.09 -13.92
C GLY A 159 -9.75 27.56 -14.15
N GLU A 160 -9.91 28.62 -14.93
CA GLU A 160 -11.21 29.23 -15.19
C GLU A 160 -12.20 28.27 -15.87
N LYS A 161 -11.75 27.58 -16.92
CA LYS A 161 -12.58 26.62 -17.66
C LYS A 161 -13.04 25.45 -16.79
N GLU A 162 -12.13 24.91 -16.02
CA GLU A 162 -12.42 23.80 -15.11
C GLU A 162 -13.41 24.23 -14.02
N MET A 163 -13.24 25.43 -13.48
CA MET A 163 -14.14 25.99 -12.48
C MET A 163 -15.56 26.24 -13.04
N GLU A 164 -15.69 26.84 -14.25
CA GLU A 164 -16.97 27.08 -14.90
C GLU A 164 -17.71 25.78 -15.21
N ASN A 165 -17.00 24.75 -15.65
CA ASN A 165 -17.57 23.47 -16.04
C ASN A 165 -17.72 22.50 -14.87
N GLY A 166 -17.17 22.78 -13.69
CA GLY A 166 -17.11 21.83 -12.57
C GLY A 166 -16.26 20.58 -12.91
N GLU A 167 -15.10 20.80 -13.51
CA GLU A 167 -14.18 19.77 -14.02
C GLU A 167 -12.78 19.93 -13.43
N VAL A 168 -11.93 18.96 -13.69
CA VAL A 168 -10.49 19.00 -13.43
C VAL A 168 -9.74 18.51 -14.67
N SER A 169 -8.65 19.18 -15.04
CA SER A 169 -7.75 18.72 -16.09
C SER A 169 -6.78 17.72 -15.48
N VAL A 170 -6.89 16.46 -15.89
CA VAL A 170 -6.15 15.32 -15.31
C VAL A 170 -4.84 15.12 -16.03
N ARG A 171 -3.75 15.03 -15.26
CA ARG A 171 -2.45 14.62 -15.73
C ARG A 171 -1.96 13.43 -14.94
N LYS A 172 -1.60 12.33 -15.61
CA LYS A 172 -1.06 11.13 -14.96
C LYS A 172 0.46 11.11 -15.08
N GLN A 173 1.15 10.82 -13.97
CA GLN A 173 2.60 10.79 -13.93
C GLN A 173 3.17 9.82 -14.98
N GLY A 174 4.09 10.32 -15.82
CA GLY A 174 4.73 9.55 -16.89
C GLY A 174 3.88 9.29 -18.14
N GLU A 175 2.58 9.63 -18.11
CA GLU A 175 1.69 9.46 -19.25
C GLU A 175 1.20 10.80 -19.84
N GLY A 176 1.39 11.90 -19.11
CA GLY A 176 1.04 13.24 -19.55
C GLY A 176 -0.45 13.59 -19.34
N ASP A 177 -0.94 14.52 -20.16
CA ASP A 177 -2.30 15.07 -20.10
C ASP A 177 -3.34 14.02 -20.58
N LYS A 178 -4.42 13.87 -19.80
CA LYS A 178 -5.54 12.96 -20.07
C LYS A 178 -6.85 13.70 -20.39
N GLY A 179 -6.79 15.05 -20.40
CA GLY A 179 -7.95 15.90 -20.65
C GLY A 179 -8.76 16.25 -19.39
N ALA A 180 -9.83 17.01 -19.60
CA ALA A 180 -10.72 17.45 -18.54
C ALA A 180 -11.84 16.43 -18.29
N VAL A 181 -12.15 16.20 -17.02
CA VAL A 181 -13.22 15.29 -16.57
C VAL A 181 -13.95 15.87 -15.37
N LYS A 182 -15.20 15.44 -15.15
CA LYS A 182 -15.95 15.79 -13.93
C LYS A 182 -15.26 15.19 -12.71
N ILE A 183 -15.31 15.90 -11.57
CA ILE A 183 -14.65 15.49 -10.31
C ILE A 183 -15.15 14.11 -9.89
N ALA A 184 -16.47 13.90 -9.86
CA ALA A 184 -17.05 12.60 -9.48
C ALA A 184 -16.63 11.46 -10.43
N THR A 185 -16.50 11.72 -11.73
CA THR A 185 -16.02 10.72 -12.70
C THR A 185 -14.55 10.36 -12.44
N PHE A 186 -13.71 11.36 -12.17
CA PHE A 186 -12.31 11.13 -11.80
C PHE A 186 -12.21 10.26 -10.54
N ALA A 187 -12.96 10.61 -9.49
CA ALA A 187 -12.98 9.86 -8.22
C ALA A 187 -13.43 8.40 -8.43
N ALA A 188 -14.50 8.19 -9.22
CA ALA A 188 -14.98 6.84 -9.52
C ALA A 188 -13.93 6.00 -10.27
N ASN A 189 -13.29 6.57 -11.30
CA ASN A 189 -12.24 5.88 -12.08
C ASN A 189 -11.02 5.54 -11.19
N LEU A 190 -10.62 6.46 -10.31
CA LEU A 190 -9.50 6.23 -9.39
C LEU A 190 -9.81 5.13 -8.40
N ASN A 191 -11.02 5.11 -7.84
CA ASN A 191 -11.47 4.06 -6.92
C ASN A 191 -11.58 2.70 -7.63
N GLU A 192 -12.00 2.66 -8.88
CA GLU A 192 -12.00 1.43 -9.69
C GLU A 192 -10.57 0.92 -9.91
N GLU A 193 -9.61 1.81 -10.23
CA GLU A 193 -8.19 1.46 -10.36
C GLU A 193 -7.64 0.89 -9.03
N VAL A 194 -7.94 1.52 -7.90
CA VAL A 194 -7.58 1.04 -6.55
C VAL A 194 -8.15 -0.34 -6.28
N ASN A 195 -9.44 -0.53 -6.49
CA ASN A 195 -10.13 -1.80 -6.23
C ASN A 195 -9.63 -2.93 -7.13
N SER A 196 -9.33 -2.64 -8.39
CA SER A 196 -8.75 -3.63 -9.30
C SER A 196 -7.37 -4.13 -8.85
N MET A 197 -6.56 -3.26 -8.23
CA MET A 197 -5.24 -3.61 -7.70
C MET A 197 -5.33 -4.44 -6.40
N ILE A 198 -6.35 -4.23 -5.58
CA ILE A 198 -6.54 -4.96 -4.30
C ILE A 198 -7.08 -6.36 -4.55
N ASN A 199 -7.94 -6.53 -5.56
CA ASN A 199 -8.65 -7.79 -5.83
C ASN A 199 -7.88 -8.76 -6.74
N ASN A 200 -6.74 -8.37 -7.31
CA ASN A 200 -5.82 -9.19 -8.09
C ASN A 200 -4.64 -9.70 -7.24
#